data_11fc255a2eb85c99b40642f3a059ad0e
#
_entry.id   11fc255a2eb85c99b40642f3a059ad0e
#
_cell.length_a   1.000
_cell.length_b   1.000
_cell.length_c   1.000
_cell.angle_alpha   90.00
_cell.angle_beta   90.00
_cell.angle_gamma   90.00
#
_symmetry.space_group_name_H-M   'P 1'
#
loop_
_entity.id
_entity.type
_entity.pdbx_description
1 polymer ?
#
loop_
_entity_poly.entity_id
_entity_poly.type
_entity_poly.pdbx_seq_one_letter_code
_entity_poly.pdbx_strand_id
1 'polypeptide(L)'
;MIPGPTPVPEKVLQALSKHPIGHRSKEFQDLVESTTKNLQWLHQTQNDVLTITGSGTAAMEAGIINTLNKGDKVICGENGKFGERWVKVAKEFGLEVIKIDSEWGTPLDPKEFKKVLEEDKRKEIKAVILTHSETSTGVINDLETISSYIREHNTALSIIDCVTSLGACNVPVDEWELDIVASGSQKGYMIPPGLSFIAMSQKAWEA
;
A
#
# COMPACT_ATOMS: atom_id res chain seq x y z
N MET A 1 -9.14 -1.16 22.72
CA MET A 1 -9.18 -0.46 21.41
C MET A 1 -8.74 -1.45 20.35
N ILE A 2 -9.38 -1.43 19.17
CA ILE A 2 -8.98 -2.26 18.02
C ILE A 2 -8.38 -1.33 16.94
N PRO A 3 -7.47 -1.82 16.10
CA PRO A 3 -6.84 -1.01 15.04
C PRO A 3 -7.78 -0.62 13.89
N GLY A 4 -8.95 -1.20 13.86
CA GLY A 4 -10.03 -0.94 12.90
C GLY A 4 -11.03 -2.09 12.83
N PRO A 5 -12.27 -1.83 12.38
CA PRO A 5 -12.79 -0.51 11.95
C PRO A 5 -12.72 0.54 13.05
N THR A 6 -12.32 1.76 12.67
CA THR A 6 -12.29 2.91 13.60
C THR A 6 -13.67 3.49 13.81
N PRO A 7 -13.95 4.21 14.93
CA PRO A 7 -15.17 4.97 15.08
C PRO A 7 -15.34 5.97 13.94
N VAL A 8 -16.55 6.04 13.38
CA VAL A 8 -16.86 6.94 12.26
C VAL A 8 -17.37 8.27 12.83
N PRO A 9 -16.78 9.42 12.46
CA PRO A 9 -17.21 10.73 12.92
C PRO A 9 -18.65 11.05 12.50
N GLU A 10 -19.38 11.79 13.34
CA GLU A 10 -20.78 12.16 13.09
C GLU A 10 -20.99 12.83 11.73
N LYS A 11 -20.09 13.74 11.32
CA LYS A 11 -20.15 14.40 10.01
C LYS A 11 -20.09 13.41 8.84
N VAL A 12 -19.35 12.32 8.99
CA VAL A 12 -19.23 11.27 7.97
C VAL A 12 -20.53 10.45 7.93
N LEU A 13 -21.09 10.10 9.10
CA LEU A 13 -22.39 9.42 9.18
C LEU A 13 -23.51 10.25 8.53
N GLN A 14 -23.53 11.57 8.78
CA GLN A 14 -24.47 12.48 8.13
C GLN A 14 -24.29 12.55 6.61
N ALA A 15 -23.05 12.51 6.12
CA ALA A 15 -22.78 12.47 4.68
C ALA A 15 -23.29 11.17 4.05
N LEU A 16 -23.14 10.03 4.74
CA LEU A 16 -23.64 8.72 4.28
C LEU A 16 -25.16 8.61 4.24
N SER A 17 -25.89 9.44 5.01
CA SER A 17 -27.35 9.47 5.01
C SER A 17 -27.97 10.23 3.83
N LYS A 18 -27.16 10.92 3.01
CA LYS A 18 -27.65 11.64 1.83
C LYS A 18 -28.05 10.68 0.72
N HIS A 19 -29.07 11.09 -0.05
CA HIS A 19 -29.44 10.33 -1.24
C HIS A 19 -28.30 10.27 -2.26
N PRO A 20 -28.13 9.13 -2.93
CA PRO A 20 -27.20 9.03 -4.05
C PRO A 20 -27.51 10.04 -5.15
N ILE A 21 -26.45 10.60 -5.73
CA ILE A 21 -26.53 11.49 -6.92
C ILE A 21 -26.17 10.71 -8.17
N GLY A 22 -26.63 11.21 -9.33
CA GLY A 22 -26.35 10.54 -10.61
C GLY A 22 -24.86 10.52 -10.94
N HIS A 23 -24.29 9.35 -11.15
CA HIS A 23 -22.86 9.17 -11.41
C HIS A 23 -22.31 9.86 -12.68
N ARG A 24 -23.21 10.37 -13.56
CA ARG A 24 -22.86 11.15 -14.77
C ARG A 24 -23.18 12.63 -14.62
N SER A 25 -23.67 13.07 -13.47
CA SER A 25 -23.98 14.48 -13.23
C SER A 25 -22.71 15.29 -13.01
N LYS A 26 -22.79 16.61 -13.25
CA LYS A 26 -21.70 17.54 -12.96
C LYS A 26 -21.35 17.53 -11.48
N GLU A 27 -22.37 17.46 -10.61
CA GLU A 27 -22.20 17.37 -9.14
C GLU A 27 -21.34 16.16 -8.74
N PHE A 28 -21.56 14.99 -9.37
CA PHE A 28 -20.77 13.79 -9.10
C PHE A 28 -19.32 13.94 -9.61
N GLN A 29 -19.14 14.55 -10.79
CA GLN A 29 -17.81 14.82 -11.33
C GLN A 29 -17.01 15.73 -10.39
N ASP A 30 -17.62 16.80 -9.90
CA ASP A 30 -16.99 17.74 -8.96
C ASP A 30 -16.65 17.04 -7.63
N LEU A 31 -17.52 16.14 -7.15
CA LEU A 31 -17.26 15.33 -5.96
C LEU A 31 -16.05 14.42 -6.15
N VAL A 32 -15.97 13.71 -7.28
CA VAL A 32 -14.84 12.82 -7.59
C VAL A 32 -13.54 13.61 -7.70
N GLU A 33 -13.54 14.74 -8.42
CA GLU A 33 -12.37 15.59 -8.56
C GLU A 33 -11.86 16.10 -7.22
N SER A 34 -12.78 16.61 -6.38
CA SER A 34 -12.44 17.08 -5.03
C SER A 34 -11.90 15.95 -4.15
N THR A 35 -12.52 14.76 -4.21
CA THR A 35 -12.09 13.59 -3.43
C THR A 35 -10.69 13.14 -3.87
N THR A 36 -10.43 13.08 -5.18
CA THR A 36 -9.12 12.70 -5.72
C THR A 36 -8.03 13.65 -5.23
N LYS A 37 -8.25 14.97 -5.29
CA LYS A 37 -7.30 15.98 -4.77
C LYS A 37 -7.04 15.80 -3.27
N ASN A 38 -8.07 15.50 -2.48
CA ASN A 38 -7.92 15.28 -1.06
C ASN A 38 -7.16 13.96 -0.76
N LEU A 39 -7.38 12.93 -1.56
CA LEU A 39 -6.63 11.67 -1.47
C LEU A 39 -5.16 11.89 -1.83
N GLN A 40 -4.86 12.62 -2.89
CA GLN A 40 -3.50 13.00 -3.26
C GLN A 40 -2.81 13.78 -2.14
N TRP A 41 -3.50 14.75 -1.54
CA TRP A 41 -2.97 15.49 -0.40
C TRP A 41 -2.66 14.56 0.79
N LEU A 42 -3.57 13.63 1.12
CA LEU A 42 -3.37 12.69 2.24
C LEU A 42 -2.22 11.72 1.99
N HIS A 43 -2.05 11.26 0.75
CA HIS A 43 -0.93 10.42 0.35
C HIS A 43 0.37 11.20 0.11
N GLN A 44 0.31 12.54 0.14
CA GLN A 44 1.45 13.41 -0.19
C GLN A 44 2.05 13.05 -1.56
N THR A 45 1.19 12.99 -2.57
CA THR A 45 1.56 12.59 -3.94
C THR A 45 0.87 13.46 -4.99
N GLN A 46 1.54 13.63 -6.13
CA GLN A 46 0.95 14.20 -7.35
C GLN A 46 0.52 13.09 -8.33
N ASN A 47 0.83 11.84 -8.02
CA ASN A 47 0.46 10.67 -8.82
C ASN A 47 -1.03 10.34 -8.67
N ASP A 48 -1.50 9.41 -9.50
CA ASP A 48 -2.88 8.92 -9.43
C ASP A 48 -3.16 8.19 -8.12
N VAL A 49 -4.30 8.51 -7.52
CA VAL A 49 -4.86 7.77 -6.40
C VAL A 49 -6.23 7.23 -6.78
N LEU A 50 -6.28 5.93 -7.04
CA LEU A 50 -7.50 5.25 -7.46
C LEU A 50 -8.33 4.81 -6.25
N THR A 51 -9.65 4.97 -6.37
CA THR A 51 -10.61 4.44 -5.39
C THR A 51 -11.19 3.13 -5.89
N ILE A 52 -11.05 2.08 -5.10
CA ILE A 52 -11.51 0.72 -5.41
C ILE A 52 -12.61 0.33 -4.44
N THR A 53 -13.72 -0.21 -4.95
CA THR A 53 -14.74 -0.86 -4.11
C THR A 53 -14.21 -2.20 -3.64
N GLY A 54 -13.77 -2.26 -2.38
CA GLY A 54 -13.14 -3.45 -1.82
C GLY A 54 -12.39 -3.16 -0.53
N SER A 55 -11.70 -4.16 -0.03
CA SER A 55 -10.85 -4.06 1.16
C SER A 55 -9.43 -3.59 0.81
N GLY A 56 -8.64 -3.19 1.82
CA GLY A 56 -7.22 -2.93 1.63
C GLY A 56 -6.46 -4.12 1.01
N THR A 57 -6.90 -5.36 1.29
CA THR A 57 -6.35 -6.55 0.62
C THR A 57 -6.59 -6.50 -0.90
N ALA A 58 -7.78 -6.07 -1.34
CA ALA A 58 -8.06 -5.93 -2.76
C ALA A 58 -7.16 -4.88 -3.45
N ALA A 59 -6.84 -3.77 -2.76
CA ALA A 59 -5.90 -2.79 -3.29
C ALA A 59 -4.47 -3.35 -3.42
N MET A 60 -4.00 -4.10 -2.43
CA MET A 60 -2.69 -4.78 -2.50
C MET A 60 -2.65 -5.84 -3.61
N GLU A 61 -3.68 -6.69 -3.68
CA GLU A 61 -3.79 -7.68 -4.77
C GLU A 61 -3.82 -7.00 -6.13
N ALA A 62 -4.58 -5.90 -6.27
CA ALA A 62 -4.60 -5.13 -7.51
C ALA A 62 -3.21 -4.60 -7.89
N GLY A 63 -2.44 -4.09 -6.92
CA GLY A 63 -1.06 -3.68 -7.15
C GLY A 63 -0.17 -4.82 -7.64
N ILE A 64 -0.28 -6.00 -7.03
CA ILE A 64 0.51 -7.17 -7.40
C ILE A 64 0.15 -7.69 -8.80
N ILE A 65 -1.13 -7.99 -9.05
CA ILE A 65 -1.55 -8.68 -10.29
C ILE A 65 -1.52 -7.82 -11.54
N ASN A 66 -1.51 -6.50 -11.41
CA ASN A 66 -1.45 -5.60 -12.57
C ASN A 66 -0.02 -5.17 -12.93
N THR A 67 0.96 -5.43 -12.08
CA THR A 67 2.35 -5.01 -12.31
C THR A 67 3.36 -6.15 -12.33
N LEU A 68 2.93 -7.37 -11.96
CA LEU A 68 3.80 -8.53 -11.88
C LEU A 68 3.23 -9.71 -12.67
N ASN A 69 4.11 -10.52 -13.21
CA ASN A 69 3.79 -11.72 -13.98
C ASN A 69 4.20 -12.98 -13.21
N LYS A 70 3.53 -14.09 -13.49
CA LYS A 70 3.91 -15.41 -12.96
C LYS A 70 5.37 -15.72 -13.27
N GLY A 71 6.13 -16.08 -12.23
CA GLY A 71 7.57 -16.35 -12.32
C GLY A 71 8.44 -15.12 -12.00
N ASP A 72 7.86 -13.94 -11.83
CA ASP A 72 8.63 -12.77 -11.40
C ASP A 72 9.16 -12.96 -9.98
N LYS A 73 10.41 -12.56 -9.79
CA LYS A 73 11.10 -12.64 -8.51
C LYS A 73 10.79 -11.40 -7.68
N VAL A 74 10.35 -11.62 -6.44
CA VAL A 74 9.99 -10.55 -5.51
C VAL A 74 10.58 -10.76 -4.12
N ILE A 75 10.85 -9.67 -3.42
CA ILE A 75 11.15 -9.72 -1.99
C ILE A 75 9.85 -9.49 -1.22
N CYS A 76 9.56 -10.31 -0.20
CA CYS A 76 8.45 -10.08 0.72
C CYS A 76 8.96 -9.95 2.15
N GLY A 77 8.62 -8.83 2.82
CA GLY A 77 8.88 -8.62 4.24
C GLY A 77 7.81 -9.28 5.12
N GLU A 78 8.24 -10.08 6.12
CA GLU A 78 7.35 -10.78 7.04
C GLU A 78 7.80 -10.60 8.49
N ASN A 79 7.04 -9.82 9.26
CA ASN A 79 7.24 -9.68 10.71
C ASN A 79 5.91 -9.69 11.49
N GLY A 80 4.88 -10.29 10.90
CA GLY A 80 3.56 -10.46 11.49
C GLY A 80 2.56 -11.02 10.50
N LYS A 81 1.28 -10.97 10.90
CA LYS A 81 0.19 -11.64 10.16
C LYS A 81 -0.07 -11.05 8.77
N PHE A 82 0.15 -9.76 8.59
CA PHE A 82 -0.05 -9.13 7.28
C PHE A 82 1.14 -9.37 6.36
N GLY A 83 2.37 -9.31 6.87
CA GLY A 83 3.55 -9.76 6.11
C GLY A 83 3.41 -11.22 5.66
N GLU A 84 3.00 -12.14 6.55
CA GLU A 84 2.72 -13.54 6.20
C GLU A 84 1.66 -13.66 5.08
N ARG A 85 0.62 -12.79 5.12
CA ARG A 85 -0.42 -12.78 4.10
C ARG A 85 0.16 -12.44 2.72
N TRP A 86 1.00 -11.42 2.63
CA TRP A 86 1.58 -11.00 1.34
C TRP A 86 2.52 -12.05 0.77
N VAL A 87 3.27 -12.76 1.62
CA VAL A 87 4.07 -13.93 1.19
C VAL A 87 3.17 -15.01 0.58
N LYS A 88 2.01 -15.29 1.20
CA LYS A 88 1.05 -16.26 0.66
C LYS A 88 0.43 -15.80 -0.65
N VAL A 89 -0.04 -14.56 -0.70
CA VAL A 89 -0.64 -13.97 -1.91
C VAL A 89 0.34 -14.00 -3.06
N ALA A 90 1.58 -13.55 -2.86
CA ALA A 90 2.62 -13.58 -3.89
C ALA A 90 2.86 -15.00 -4.44
N LYS A 91 2.93 -15.99 -3.55
CA LYS A 91 3.09 -17.41 -3.96
C LYS A 91 1.89 -17.95 -4.73
N GLU A 92 0.66 -17.61 -4.32
CA GLU A 92 -0.56 -18.02 -5.02
C GLU A 92 -0.66 -17.43 -6.43
N PHE A 93 -0.14 -16.20 -6.64
CA PHE A 93 0.00 -15.62 -7.98
C PHE A 93 1.18 -16.20 -8.78
N GLY A 94 1.92 -17.14 -8.20
CA GLY A 94 3.02 -17.85 -8.86
C GLY A 94 4.31 -17.05 -8.96
N LEU A 95 4.51 -16.09 -8.05
CA LEU A 95 5.75 -15.33 -7.96
C LEU A 95 6.86 -16.13 -7.25
N GLU A 96 8.10 -15.87 -7.58
CA GLU A 96 9.27 -16.39 -6.88
C GLU A 96 9.61 -15.49 -5.68
N VAL A 97 9.28 -15.95 -4.47
CA VAL A 97 9.38 -15.14 -3.26
C VAL A 97 10.71 -15.34 -2.55
N ILE A 98 11.48 -14.28 -2.43
CA ILE A 98 12.57 -14.15 -1.47
C ILE A 98 11.97 -13.56 -0.19
N LYS A 99 11.89 -14.35 0.88
CA LYS A 99 11.35 -13.90 2.16
C LYS A 99 12.45 -13.26 3.00
N ILE A 100 12.19 -12.04 3.50
CA ILE A 100 12.96 -11.40 4.57
C ILE A 100 12.06 -11.35 5.79
N ASP A 101 12.44 -12.05 6.86
CA ASP A 101 11.62 -12.17 8.05
C ASP A 101 12.33 -11.74 9.33
N SER A 102 11.54 -11.32 10.31
CA SER A 102 11.96 -11.04 11.67
C SER A 102 11.02 -11.74 12.65
N GLU A 103 11.47 -11.90 13.88
CA GLU A 103 10.61 -12.35 14.96
C GLU A 103 9.40 -11.41 15.10
N TRP A 104 8.21 -12.00 15.26
CA TRP A 104 6.98 -11.20 15.44
C TRP A 104 7.09 -10.28 16.64
N GLY A 105 6.85 -8.99 16.44
CA GLY A 105 7.05 -7.95 17.44
C GLY A 105 8.36 -7.17 17.28
N THR A 106 9.20 -7.54 16.31
CA THR A 106 10.40 -6.79 15.93
C THR A 106 10.28 -6.23 14.53
N PRO A 107 10.86 -5.04 14.24
CA PRO A 107 10.86 -4.51 12.88
C PRO A 107 11.76 -5.35 11.95
N LEU A 108 11.48 -5.27 10.66
CA LEU A 108 12.36 -5.80 9.62
C LEU A 108 13.68 -5.03 9.61
N ASP A 109 14.81 -5.74 9.44
CA ASP A 109 16.11 -5.07 9.31
C ASP A 109 16.29 -4.54 7.88
N PRO A 110 16.39 -3.21 7.67
CA PRO A 110 16.61 -2.64 6.35
C PRO A 110 17.87 -3.14 5.65
N LYS A 111 18.90 -3.56 6.41
CA LYS A 111 20.16 -4.05 5.85
C LYS A 111 20.00 -5.38 5.11
N GLU A 112 19.04 -6.21 5.49
CA GLU A 112 18.75 -7.45 4.77
C GLU A 112 18.16 -7.15 3.38
N PHE A 113 17.28 -6.13 3.27
CA PHE A 113 16.78 -5.66 1.96
C PHE A 113 17.93 -5.13 1.11
N LYS A 114 18.77 -4.27 1.68
CA LYS A 114 19.95 -3.72 0.99
C LYS A 114 20.81 -4.84 0.41
N LYS A 115 21.16 -5.81 1.25
CA LYS A 115 22.01 -6.94 0.86
C LYS A 115 21.42 -7.70 -0.34
N VAL A 116 20.15 -8.11 -0.24
CA VAL A 116 19.50 -8.89 -1.32
C VAL A 116 19.40 -8.08 -2.61
N LEU A 117 19.07 -6.77 -2.52
CA LEU A 117 18.99 -5.89 -3.69
C LEU A 117 20.37 -5.63 -4.31
N GLU A 118 21.44 -5.47 -3.53
CA GLU A 118 22.81 -5.30 -4.01
C GLU A 118 23.37 -6.58 -4.65
N GLU A 119 22.97 -7.77 -4.18
CA GLU A 119 23.35 -9.06 -4.74
C GLU A 119 22.66 -9.34 -6.08
N ASP A 120 21.52 -8.73 -6.36
CA ASP A 120 20.79 -8.85 -7.63
C ASP A 120 21.44 -8.07 -8.78
N LYS A 121 22.60 -8.50 -9.20
CA LYS A 121 23.36 -7.86 -10.32
C LYS A 121 22.64 -7.92 -11.66
N ARG A 122 21.73 -8.86 -11.85
CA ARG A 122 20.97 -9.06 -13.10
C ARG A 122 19.66 -8.28 -13.13
N LYS A 123 19.31 -7.61 -12.03
CA LYS A 123 18.04 -6.88 -11.91
C LYS A 123 16.80 -7.76 -12.19
N GLU A 124 16.85 -8.98 -11.66
CA GLU A 124 15.75 -9.96 -11.78
C GLU A 124 14.62 -9.70 -10.79
N ILE A 125 14.90 -9.03 -9.66
CA ILE A 125 13.90 -8.66 -8.66
C ILE A 125 13.01 -7.58 -9.24
N LYS A 126 11.70 -7.87 -9.33
CA LYS A 126 10.69 -6.99 -9.92
C LYS A 126 9.99 -6.12 -8.90
N ALA A 127 9.85 -6.60 -7.66
CA ALA A 127 9.21 -5.81 -6.61
C ALA A 127 9.71 -6.18 -5.22
N VAL A 128 9.54 -5.24 -4.30
CA VAL A 128 9.62 -5.43 -2.85
C VAL A 128 8.22 -5.17 -2.27
N ILE A 129 7.67 -6.18 -1.62
CA ILE A 129 6.32 -6.18 -1.04
C ILE A 129 6.45 -6.20 0.47
N LEU A 130 5.93 -5.20 1.16
CA LEU A 130 5.99 -5.17 2.62
C LEU A 130 4.84 -4.39 3.26
N THR A 131 4.59 -4.66 4.53
CA THR A 131 3.65 -3.92 5.38
C THR A 131 4.40 -2.83 6.14
N HIS A 132 3.98 -1.56 6.02
CA HIS A 132 4.59 -0.46 6.75
C HIS A 132 4.28 -0.55 8.25
N SER A 133 3.00 -0.68 8.62
CA SER A 133 2.57 -0.89 10.01
C SER A 133 1.96 -2.26 10.17
N GLU A 134 2.70 -3.17 10.79
CA GLU A 134 2.24 -4.54 11.07
C GLU A 134 1.24 -4.54 12.23
N THR A 135 -0.03 -4.54 11.89
CA THR A 135 -1.13 -4.38 12.84
C THR A 135 -1.19 -5.47 13.90
N SER A 136 -0.82 -6.71 13.53
CA SER A 136 -0.90 -7.87 14.44
C SER A 136 0.09 -7.79 15.59
N THR A 137 1.17 -7.04 15.42
CA THR A 137 2.24 -6.91 16.42
C THR A 137 2.43 -5.47 16.90
N GLY A 138 1.84 -4.47 16.20
CA GLY A 138 1.99 -3.05 16.51
C GLY A 138 3.33 -2.46 16.10
N VAL A 139 4.08 -3.14 15.25
CA VAL A 139 5.41 -2.73 14.78
C VAL A 139 5.30 -1.84 13.53
N ILE A 140 6.08 -0.78 13.49
CA ILE A 140 6.30 0.04 12.29
C ILE A 140 7.67 -0.33 11.72
N ASN A 141 7.72 -0.67 10.44
CA ASN A 141 8.94 -0.94 9.71
C ASN A 141 9.54 0.37 9.19
N ASP A 142 10.85 0.45 9.10
CA ASP A 142 11.59 1.61 8.58
C ASP A 142 11.46 1.68 7.05
N LEU A 143 10.29 2.12 6.60
CA LEU A 143 9.96 2.20 5.18
C LEU A 143 10.82 3.23 4.44
N GLU A 144 11.17 4.34 5.07
CA GLU A 144 12.02 5.38 4.48
C GLU A 144 13.39 4.81 4.06
N THR A 145 14.04 4.10 4.97
CA THR A 145 15.34 3.47 4.67
C THR A 145 15.20 2.35 3.65
N ILE A 146 14.19 1.47 3.78
CA ILE A 146 13.98 0.38 2.83
C ILE A 146 13.68 0.92 1.43
N SER A 147 12.83 1.95 1.31
CA SER A 147 12.49 2.55 0.01
C SER A 147 13.71 3.18 -0.67
N SER A 148 14.64 3.76 0.10
CA SER A 148 15.89 4.28 -0.46
C SER A 148 16.71 3.20 -1.17
N TYR A 149 16.78 2.00 -0.62
CA TYR A 149 17.47 0.87 -1.26
C TYR A 149 16.74 0.33 -2.50
N ILE A 150 15.39 0.34 -2.48
CA ILE A 150 14.59 -0.02 -3.66
C ILE A 150 14.84 0.99 -4.78
N ARG A 151 14.90 2.27 -4.46
CA ARG A 151 15.23 3.34 -5.41
C ARG A 151 16.64 3.19 -5.98
N GLU A 152 17.63 2.89 -5.16
CA GLU A 152 19.01 2.61 -5.60
C GLU A 152 19.08 1.40 -6.52
N HIS A 153 18.24 0.38 -6.28
CA HIS A 153 18.11 -0.77 -7.18
C HIS A 153 17.55 -0.39 -8.55
N ASN A 154 16.67 0.62 -8.61
CA ASN A 154 16.14 1.31 -9.80
C ASN A 154 15.17 0.53 -10.71
N THR A 155 15.11 -0.80 -10.64
CA THR A 155 14.18 -1.60 -11.46
C THR A 155 13.03 -2.20 -10.64
N ALA A 156 13.28 -2.59 -9.39
CA ALA A 156 12.25 -3.15 -8.53
C ALA A 156 11.20 -2.09 -8.16
N LEU A 157 9.92 -2.47 -8.18
CA LEU A 157 8.81 -1.66 -7.64
C LEU A 157 8.73 -1.79 -6.13
N SER A 158 8.32 -0.74 -5.46
CA SER A 158 7.86 -0.80 -4.07
C SER A 158 6.34 -1.01 -4.03
N ILE A 159 5.86 -2.11 -3.43
CA ILE A 159 4.43 -2.41 -3.24
C ILE A 159 4.16 -2.46 -1.74
N ILE A 160 3.53 -1.40 -1.22
CA ILE A 160 3.49 -1.15 0.22
C ILE A 160 2.06 -1.22 0.76
N ASP A 161 1.87 -2.07 1.75
CA ASP A 161 0.66 -2.09 2.57
C ASP A 161 0.74 -0.98 3.62
N CYS A 162 0.04 0.13 3.37
CA CYS A 162 -0.16 1.24 4.29
C CYS A 162 -1.60 1.28 4.83
N VAL A 163 -2.32 0.15 4.80
CA VAL A 163 -3.73 0.08 5.24
C VAL A 163 -3.90 0.65 6.65
N THR A 164 -2.97 0.39 7.56
CA THR A 164 -3.08 0.83 8.95
C THR A 164 -2.27 2.11 9.24
N SER A 165 -1.25 2.40 8.45
CA SER A 165 -0.37 3.55 8.69
C SER A 165 -0.83 4.84 8.00
N LEU A 166 -1.41 4.76 6.82
CA LEU A 166 -1.83 5.97 6.10
C LEU A 166 -2.97 6.70 6.83
N GLY A 167 -2.79 7.99 7.02
CA GLY A 167 -3.69 8.81 7.85
C GLY A 167 -3.44 8.71 9.35
N ALA A 168 -2.58 7.79 9.82
CA ALA A 168 -2.18 7.64 11.22
C ALA A 168 -0.69 7.95 11.44
N CYS A 169 0.14 7.69 10.42
CA CYS A 169 1.56 8.01 10.41
C CYS A 169 1.87 8.89 9.18
N ASN A 170 3.01 9.57 9.21
CA ASN A 170 3.53 10.24 8.02
C ASN A 170 3.97 9.20 6.98
N VAL A 171 3.42 9.31 5.76
CA VAL A 171 3.79 8.46 4.62
C VAL A 171 3.88 9.36 3.39
N PRO A 172 4.99 10.06 3.21
CA PRO A 172 5.18 10.97 2.08
C PRO A 172 5.53 10.17 0.82
N VAL A 173 4.51 9.75 0.07
CA VAL A 173 4.64 8.80 -1.04
C VAL A 173 5.63 9.28 -2.10
N ASP A 174 5.56 10.55 -2.49
CA ASP A 174 6.47 11.10 -3.51
C ASP A 174 7.90 11.31 -2.97
N GLU A 175 8.05 11.75 -1.72
CA GLU A 175 9.37 11.97 -1.13
C GLU A 175 10.14 10.65 -0.96
N TRP A 176 9.45 9.61 -0.57
CA TRP A 176 10.05 8.26 -0.46
C TRP A 176 10.06 7.48 -1.78
N GLU A 177 9.54 8.08 -2.86
CA GLU A 177 9.44 7.49 -4.21
C GLU A 177 8.79 6.10 -4.18
N LEU A 178 7.65 5.99 -3.47
CA LEU A 178 6.89 4.76 -3.39
C LEU A 178 6.08 4.55 -4.68
N ASP A 179 6.15 3.33 -5.23
CA ASP A 179 5.50 3.04 -6.52
C ASP A 179 4.02 2.68 -6.37
N ILE A 180 3.71 1.81 -5.41
CA ILE A 180 2.34 1.36 -5.14
C ILE A 180 2.09 1.41 -3.65
N VAL A 181 1.10 2.19 -3.24
CA VAL A 181 0.72 2.35 -1.83
C VAL A 181 -0.75 2.03 -1.65
N ALA A 182 -1.05 0.92 -0.99
CA ALA A 182 -2.41 0.48 -0.70
C ALA A 182 -2.88 0.93 0.68
N SER A 183 -4.12 1.38 0.77
CA SER A 183 -4.75 1.80 2.02
C SER A 183 -6.22 1.40 2.09
N GLY A 184 -6.86 1.57 3.25
CA GLY A 184 -8.22 1.10 3.47
C GLY A 184 -9.08 2.09 4.26
N SER A 185 -10.34 2.22 3.85
CA SER A 185 -11.28 3.23 4.32
C SER A 185 -11.55 3.20 5.83
N GLN A 186 -11.57 2.01 6.45
CA GLN A 186 -11.95 1.80 7.85
C GLN A 186 -10.82 1.97 8.87
N LYS A 187 -9.69 2.51 8.45
CA LYS A 187 -8.49 2.76 9.26
C LYS A 187 -8.31 4.26 9.49
N GLY A 188 -7.17 4.83 9.18
CA GLY A 188 -6.88 6.25 9.40
C GLY A 188 -7.83 7.23 8.70
N TYR A 189 -8.53 6.80 7.66
CA TYR A 189 -9.55 7.60 6.99
C TYR A 189 -10.83 7.80 7.81
N MET A 190 -11.08 6.96 8.82
CA MET A 190 -12.24 7.06 9.72
C MET A 190 -13.58 7.03 8.99
N ILE A 191 -13.70 6.27 7.90
CA ILE A 191 -14.95 6.00 7.18
C ILE A 191 -15.30 4.50 7.25
N PRO A 192 -16.54 4.08 6.99
CA PRO A 192 -16.90 2.66 7.04
C PRO A 192 -16.05 1.79 6.10
N PRO A 193 -15.91 0.48 6.39
CA PRO A 193 -15.30 -0.45 5.47
C PRO A 193 -16.08 -0.52 4.16
N GLY A 194 -15.39 -0.80 3.05
CA GLY A 194 -16.01 -0.98 1.73
C GLY A 194 -15.26 -0.31 0.60
N LEU A 195 -14.34 0.61 0.91
CA LEU A 195 -13.46 1.24 -0.05
C LEU A 195 -11.99 0.99 0.31
N SER A 196 -11.17 0.95 -0.69
CA SER A 196 -9.71 1.00 -0.57
C SER A 196 -9.13 1.97 -1.59
N PHE A 197 -7.92 2.41 -1.34
CA PHE A 197 -7.26 3.39 -2.18
C PHE A 197 -5.87 2.87 -2.54
N ILE A 198 -5.46 3.16 -3.77
CA ILE A 198 -4.15 2.77 -4.27
C ILE A 198 -3.51 3.97 -4.97
N ALA A 199 -2.39 4.43 -4.45
CA ALA A 199 -1.55 5.40 -5.15
C ALA A 199 -0.59 4.64 -6.06
N MET A 200 -0.39 5.17 -7.28
CA MET A 200 0.45 4.51 -8.30
C MET A 200 1.40 5.53 -8.93
N SER A 201 2.70 5.23 -8.90
CA SER A 201 3.71 6.03 -9.60
C SER A 201 3.64 5.81 -11.12
N GLN A 202 4.28 6.71 -11.88
CA GLN A 202 4.44 6.52 -13.32
C GLN A 202 5.19 5.21 -13.64
N LYS A 203 6.20 4.84 -12.84
CA LYS A 203 6.93 3.58 -12.97
C LYS A 203 6.03 2.36 -12.79
N ALA A 204 5.06 2.43 -11.86
CA ALA A 204 4.09 1.36 -11.66
C ALA A 204 3.08 1.24 -12.83
N TRP A 205 2.76 2.36 -13.50
CA TRP A 205 1.91 2.34 -14.69
C TRP A 205 2.60 1.77 -15.95
N GLU A 206 3.92 1.82 -15.98
CA GLU A 206 4.74 1.32 -17.11
C GLU A 206 5.17 -0.15 -16.95
N ALA A 207 4.94 -0.74 -15.78
CA ALA A 207 5.28 -2.13 -15.49
C ALA A 207 4.22 -3.09 -16.02
#